data_7d8ad19f5559687febd618609a3c3680
#
_entry.id   7d8ad19f5559687febd618609a3c3680
#
_cell.length_a   1.000
_cell.length_b   1.000
_cell.length_c   1.000
_cell.angle_alpha   90.00
_cell.angle_beta   90.00
_cell.angle_gamma   90.00
#
_symmetry.space_group_name_H-M   'P 1'
#
loop_
_entity.id
_entity.type
_entity.pdbx_description
1 polymer ?
#
loop_
_entity_poly.entity_id
_entity_poly.type
_entity_poly.pdbx_seq_one_letter_code
_entity_poly.pdbx_strand_id
1 'polypeptide(L)'
;MKKIIKILGITFMSLMIAAFTFEFFGDVQALGQVSELEEGALLKELTPLFWTYILMSVVIITLGIVGLVKTARSLSENNAFGFSAASMMTLSLFFIIGLIQTYTITTDYAEKISTERAPVDGPAFPYLPVLILVGILVVLLISLCYDYRKKGLVKSVLSAVGYSLLLIFFTMSMSSASSVVKASPLTTLLYYSMILGFIAMSIIGIIDSSKEQSPVPAKAIEAGEGADNSSDIASKLKTLKELHENGLISDEDYKAKMSKYIELL
;
A
#
# COMPACT_ATOMS: atom_id res chain seq x y z
N MET A 1 -6.44 -16.35 -9.76
CA MET A 1 -5.57 -15.54 -8.89
C MET A 1 -6.30 -14.35 -8.27
N LYS A 2 -7.24 -13.70 -8.93
CA LYS A 2 -8.04 -12.56 -8.42
C LYS A 2 -8.71 -12.82 -7.06
N LYS A 3 -9.25 -14.03 -6.81
CA LYS A 3 -9.78 -14.41 -5.49
C LYS A 3 -8.72 -14.39 -4.38
N ILE A 4 -7.50 -14.80 -4.68
CA ILE A 4 -6.38 -14.84 -3.72
C ILE A 4 -5.99 -13.42 -3.32
N ILE A 5 -5.86 -12.50 -4.28
CA ILE A 5 -5.56 -11.07 -4.02
C ILE A 5 -6.62 -10.48 -3.07
N LYS A 6 -7.88 -10.78 -3.32
CA LYS A 6 -8.99 -10.30 -2.49
C LYS A 6 -8.94 -10.85 -1.06
N ILE A 7 -8.69 -12.16 -0.91
CA ILE A 7 -8.56 -12.81 0.41
C ILE A 7 -7.37 -12.21 1.17
N LEU A 8 -6.21 -12.11 0.52
CA LEU A 8 -5.02 -11.50 1.13
C LEU A 8 -5.28 -10.04 1.52
N GLY A 9 -5.92 -9.26 0.65
CA GLY A 9 -6.31 -7.88 0.97
C GLY A 9 -7.18 -7.79 2.23
N ILE A 10 -8.21 -8.63 2.35
CA ILE A 10 -9.06 -8.70 3.53
C ILE A 10 -8.26 -9.09 4.78
N THR A 11 -7.45 -10.15 4.69
CA THR A 11 -6.65 -10.66 5.81
C THR A 11 -5.68 -9.60 6.32
N PHE A 12 -4.92 -8.95 5.41
CA PHE A 12 -3.91 -7.97 5.83
C PHE A 12 -4.50 -6.63 6.24
N MET A 13 -5.65 -6.22 5.69
CA MET A 13 -6.41 -5.08 6.24
C MET A 13 -6.92 -5.36 7.66
N SER A 14 -7.35 -6.58 7.94
CA SER A 14 -7.76 -6.96 9.31
C SER A 14 -6.58 -6.93 10.28
N LEU A 15 -5.41 -7.42 9.87
CA LEU A 15 -4.17 -7.32 10.66
C LEU A 15 -3.76 -5.87 10.88
N MET A 16 -3.89 -5.02 9.87
CA MET A 16 -3.62 -3.59 9.99
C MET A 16 -4.54 -2.92 11.02
N ILE A 17 -5.83 -3.19 10.96
CA ILE A 17 -6.80 -2.67 11.95
C ILE A 17 -6.39 -3.13 13.36
N ALA A 18 -6.04 -4.40 13.54
CA ALA A 18 -5.60 -4.92 14.84
C ALA A 18 -4.33 -4.21 15.32
N ALA A 19 -3.29 -4.07 14.46
CA ALA A 19 -2.04 -3.42 14.80
C ALA A 19 -2.26 -1.98 15.30
N PHE A 20 -3.01 -1.18 14.53
CA PHE A 20 -3.27 0.22 14.88
C PHE A 20 -4.25 0.38 16.04
N THR A 21 -5.09 -0.60 16.30
CA THR A 21 -5.92 -0.62 17.52
C THR A 21 -5.03 -0.82 18.77
N PHE A 22 -4.07 -1.73 18.72
CA PHE A 22 -3.11 -1.90 19.82
C PHE A 22 -2.27 -0.64 20.03
N GLU A 23 -1.80 -0.01 18.95
CA GLU A 23 -1.02 1.23 19.02
C GLU A 23 -1.84 2.36 19.64
N PHE A 24 -3.09 2.56 19.16
CA PHE A 24 -4.00 3.55 19.70
C PHE A 24 -4.14 3.44 21.23
N PHE A 25 -4.39 2.23 21.75
CA PHE A 25 -4.50 2.04 23.20
C PHE A 25 -3.16 2.28 23.92
N GLY A 26 -2.04 1.89 23.32
CA GLY A 26 -0.71 2.17 23.86
C GLY A 26 -0.42 3.67 23.95
N ASP A 27 -0.73 4.43 22.91
CA ASP A 27 -0.52 5.88 22.86
C ASP A 27 -1.44 6.61 23.86
N VAL A 28 -2.71 6.20 24.00
CA VAL A 28 -3.64 6.75 24.98
C VAL A 28 -3.15 6.48 26.41
N GLN A 29 -2.64 5.27 26.69
CA GLN A 29 -2.08 4.95 27.99
C GLN A 29 -0.81 5.77 28.26
N ALA A 30 0.08 5.89 27.29
CA ALA A 30 1.29 6.70 27.40
C ALA A 30 0.96 8.17 27.64
N LEU A 31 -0.03 8.72 26.94
CA LEU A 31 -0.51 10.09 27.14
C LEU A 31 -1.02 10.30 28.57
N GLY A 32 -1.76 9.33 29.13
CA GLY A 32 -2.21 9.37 30.53
C GLY A 32 -1.04 9.47 31.51
N GLN A 33 -0.01 8.63 31.32
CA GLN A 33 1.18 8.65 32.16
C GLN A 33 1.99 9.96 32.04
N VAL A 34 2.12 10.48 30.82
CA VAL A 34 2.84 11.73 30.55
C VAL A 34 2.13 12.94 31.18
N SER A 35 0.80 12.92 31.28
CA SER A 35 0.03 14.00 31.88
C SER A 35 0.31 14.20 33.39
N GLU A 36 0.77 13.15 34.07
CA GLU A 36 1.10 13.16 35.49
C GLU A 36 2.54 13.65 35.78
N LEU A 37 3.36 13.84 34.74
CA LEU A 37 4.74 14.30 34.91
C LEU A 37 4.82 15.79 35.26
N GLU A 38 5.92 16.16 35.92
CA GLU A 38 6.23 17.57 36.24
C GLU A 38 6.39 18.42 34.94
N GLU A 39 6.08 19.70 35.05
CA GLU A 39 6.30 20.63 33.93
C GLU A 39 7.80 20.78 33.67
N GLY A 40 8.18 20.77 32.35
CA GLY A 40 9.56 20.84 31.93
C GLY A 40 10.23 19.47 31.72
N ALA A 41 9.59 18.36 32.06
CA ALA A 41 10.08 17.04 31.65
C ALA A 41 9.99 16.86 30.13
N LEU A 42 11.06 16.37 29.48
CA LEU A 42 11.10 16.14 28.02
C LEU A 42 9.90 15.31 27.54
N LEU A 43 9.50 14.28 28.29
CA LEU A 43 8.35 13.45 27.96
C LEU A 43 7.03 14.23 27.92
N LYS A 44 6.87 15.27 28.76
CA LYS A 44 5.69 16.13 28.73
C LYS A 44 5.66 17.03 27.51
N GLU A 45 6.83 17.51 27.07
CA GLU A 45 6.96 18.29 25.83
C GLU A 45 6.61 17.44 24.57
N LEU A 46 6.71 16.09 24.66
CA LEU A 46 6.31 15.18 23.59
C LEU A 46 4.78 14.93 23.49
N THR A 47 3.96 15.53 24.35
CA THR A 47 2.49 15.41 24.32
C THR A 47 1.88 15.59 22.92
N PRO A 48 2.27 16.60 22.10
CA PRO A 48 1.74 16.78 20.74
C PRO A 48 2.02 15.60 19.83
N LEU A 49 3.16 14.91 20.03
CA LEU A 49 3.54 13.72 19.26
C LEU A 49 2.59 12.56 19.53
N PHE A 50 2.22 12.31 20.80
CA PHE A 50 1.24 11.27 21.15
C PHE A 50 -0.12 11.55 20.51
N TRP A 51 -0.60 12.79 20.52
CA TRP A 51 -1.83 13.17 19.82
C TRP A 51 -1.76 12.91 18.31
N THR A 52 -0.60 13.17 17.71
CA THR A 52 -0.38 12.91 16.28
C THR A 52 -0.50 11.41 15.98
N TYR A 53 0.09 10.53 16.80
CA TYR A 53 0.02 9.08 16.63
C TYR A 53 -1.39 8.52 16.92
N ILE A 54 -2.09 9.04 17.92
CA ILE A 54 -3.49 8.71 18.19
C ILE A 54 -4.35 9.05 16.95
N LEU A 55 -4.20 10.25 16.38
CA LEU A 55 -4.92 10.65 15.18
C LEU A 55 -4.57 9.77 13.99
N MET A 56 -3.31 9.45 13.79
CA MET A 56 -2.84 8.50 12.76
C MET A 56 -3.56 7.16 12.88
N SER A 57 -3.56 6.58 14.07
CA SER A 57 -4.19 5.28 14.33
C SER A 57 -5.67 5.31 14.00
N VAL A 58 -6.41 6.36 14.39
CA VAL A 58 -7.83 6.53 14.06
C VAL A 58 -8.06 6.59 12.54
N VAL A 59 -7.25 7.38 11.82
CA VAL A 59 -7.39 7.50 10.35
C VAL A 59 -7.11 6.18 9.67
N ILE A 60 -6.04 5.46 10.04
CA ILE A 60 -5.67 4.19 9.43
C ILE A 60 -6.69 3.09 9.75
N ILE A 61 -7.20 3.02 10.98
CA ILE A 61 -8.28 2.09 11.36
C ILE A 61 -9.51 2.36 10.48
N THR A 62 -9.90 3.63 10.32
CA THR A 62 -11.04 4.02 9.50
C THR A 62 -10.85 3.60 8.03
N LEU A 63 -9.69 3.89 7.43
CA LEU A 63 -9.35 3.47 6.08
C LEU A 63 -9.36 1.94 5.95
N GLY A 64 -8.83 1.23 6.95
CA GLY A 64 -8.84 -0.22 7.02
C GLY A 64 -10.25 -0.80 7.02
N ILE A 65 -11.14 -0.29 7.86
CA ILE A 65 -12.54 -0.74 7.94
C ILE A 65 -13.27 -0.47 6.61
N VAL A 66 -13.17 0.74 6.06
CA VAL A 66 -13.78 1.08 4.77
C VAL A 66 -13.23 0.21 3.65
N GLY A 67 -11.91 0.00 3.63
CA GLY A 67 -11.23 -0.85 2.66
C GLY A 67 -11.68 -2.31 2.76
N LEU A 68 -11.76 -2.85 3.97
CA LEU A 68 -12.23 -4.20 4.24
C LEU A 68 -13.67 -4.40 3.75
N VAL A 69 -14.59 -3.49 4.11
CA VAL A 69 -16.00 -3.56 3.69
C VAL A 69 -16.13 -3.47 2.17
N LYS A 70 -15.44 -2.52 1.53
CA LYS A 70 -15.49 -2.36 0.07
C LYS A 70 -14.85 -3.54 -0.66
N THR A 71 -13.72 -4.06 -0.18
CA THR A 71 -13.07 -5.24 -0.77
C THR A 71 -13.92 -6.51 -0.59
N ALA A 72 -14.60 -6.67 0.55
CA ALA A 72 -15.48 -7.80 0.80
C ALA A 72 -16.74 -7.77 -0.10
N ARG A 73 -17.35 -6.59 -0.27
CA ARG A 73 -18.57 -6.41 -1.07
C ARG A 73 -18.32 -6.36 -2.58
N SER A 74 -17.20 -5.80 -3.00
CA SER A 74 -16.86 -5.61 -4.40
C SER A 74 -16.12 -6.83 -4.97
N LEU A 75 -16.33 -7.12 -6.26
CA LEU A 75 -15.54 -8.09 -7.02
C LEU A 75 -14.24 -7.49 -7.58
N SER A 76 -13.93 -6.24 -7.24
CA SER A 76 -12.79 -5.50 -7.80
C SER A 76 -11.56 -5.59 -6.90
N GLU A 77 -10.47 -6.13 -7.43
CA GLU A 77 -9.14 -6.18 -6.82
C GLU A 77 -8.55 -4.78 -6.60
N ASN A 78 -9.01 -3.82 -7.40
CA ASN A 78 -8.57 -2.43 -7.32
C ASN A 78 -8.80 -1.81 -5.94
N ASN A 79 -9.84 -2.23 -5.22
CA ASN A 79 -10.11 -1.76 -3.87
C ASN A 79 -9.07 -2.26 -2.86
N ALA A 80 -8.64 -3.53 -2.95
CA ALA A 80 -7.61 -4.08 -2.07
C ALA A 80 -6.30 -3.28 -2.19
N PHE A 81 -5.83 -3.07 -3.44
CA PHE A 81 -4.64 -2.26 -3.70
C PHE A 81 -4.81 -0.78 -3.34
N GLY A 82 -5.98 -0.20 -3.65
CA GLY A 82 -6.24 1.22 -3.38
C GLY A 82 -6.24 1.54 -1.89
N PHE A 83 -6.95 0.77 -1.08
CA PHE A 83 -7.02 1.02 0.36
C PHE A 83 -5.73 0.67 1.10
N SER A 84 -5.01 -0.40 0.70
CA SER A 84 -3.70 -0.70 1.28
C SER A 84 -2.69 0.41 0.97
N ALA A 85 -2.63 0.89 -0.26
CA ALA A 85 -1.74 1.99 -0.64
C ALA A 85 -2.12 3.29 0.09
N ALA A 86 -3.41 3.65 0.18
CA ALA A 86 -3.86 4.82 0.91
C ALA A 86 -3.49 4.77 2.40
N SER A 87 -3.64 3.62 3.04
CA SER A 87 -3.26 3.43 4.45
C SER A 87 -1.75 3.57 4.66
N MET A 88 -0.94 3.00 3.76
CA MET A 88 0.53 3.09 3.85
C MET A 88 1.04 4.51 3.52
N MET A 89 0.37 5.23 2.62
CA MET A 89 0.63 6.65 2.40
C MET A 89 0.34 7.48 3.66
N THR A 90 -0.80 7.24 4.29
CA THR A 90 -1.17 7.89 5.54
C THR A 90 -0.12 7.63 6.62
N LEU A 91 0.30 6.38 6.78
CA LEU A 91 1.37 6.00 7.70
C LEU A 91 2.67 6.77 7.41
N SER A 92 3.10 6.82 6.15
CA SER A 92 4.31 7.55 5.74
C SER A 92 4.22 9.04 6.03
N LEU A 93 3.05 9.65 5.77
CA LEU A 93 2.81 11.07 6.05
C LEU A 93 2.91 11.38 7.54
N PHE A 94 2.28 10.57 8.39
CA PHE A 94 2.32 10.78 9.84
C PHE A 94 3.72 10.52 10.42
N PHE A 95 4.50 9.57 9.86
CA PHE A 95 5.90 9.43 10.24
C PHE A 95 6.74 10.65 9.88
N ILE A 96 6.51 11.29 8.72
CA ILE A 96 7.17 12.56 8.38
C ILE A 96 6.83 13.64 9.41
N ILE A 97 5.54 13.79 9.73
CA ILE A 97 5.09 14.77 10.71
C ILE A 97 5.72 14.46 12.08
N GLY A 98 5.71 13.20 12.51
CA GLY A 98 6.30 12.78 13.78
C GLY A 98 7.81 13.04 13.86
N LEU A 99 8.56 12.79 12.78
CA LEU A 99 10.00 13.10 12.72
C LEU A 99 10.27 14.59 12.85
N ILE A 100 9.48 15.42 12.16
CA ILE A 100 9.62 16.89 12.22
C ILE A 100 9.27 17.38 13.64
N GLN A 101 8.16 16.91 14.23
CA GLN A 101 7.77 17.28 15.59
C GLN A 101 8.83 16.87 16.61
N THR A 102 9.32 15.63 16.53
CA THR A 102 10.38 15.14 17.42
C THR A 102 11.63 16.00 17.32
N TYR A 103 12.05 16.34 16.09
CA TYR A 103 13.20 17.22 15.88
C TYR A 103 12.98 18.59 16.52
N THR A 104 11.85 19.25 16.23
CA THR A 104 11.54 20.58 16.78
C THR A 104 11.53 20.57 18.31
N ILE A 105 10.79 19.63 18.92
CA ILE A 105 10.67 19.54 20.38
C ILE A 105 12.04 19.27 21.03
N THR A 106 12.84 18.36 20.48
CA THR A 106 14.16 18.03 21.05
C THR A 106 15.16 19.17 20.88
N THR A 107 15.06 19.96 19.78
CA THR A 107 15.89 21.14 19.57
C THR A 107 15.53 22.26 20.57
N ASP A 108 14.23 22.56 20.72
CA ASP A 108 13.75 23.56 21.65
C ASP A 108 14.10 23.18 23.11
N TYR A 109 14.02 21.89 23.42
CA TYR A 109 14.42 21.39 24.76
C TYR A 109 15.93 21.51 24.99
N ALA A 110 16.73 21.18 24.00
CA ALA A 110 18.19 21.33 24.09
C ALA A 110 18.61 22.81 24.27
N GLU A 111 17.93 23.74 23.59
CA GLU A 111 18.14 25.19 23.74
C GLU A 111 17.80 25.65 25.17
N LYS A 112 16.67 25.25 25.70
CA LYS A 112 16.26 25.55 27.10
C LYS A 112 17.32 25.10 28.12
N ILE A 113 17.87 23.87 27.97
CA ILE A 113 18.88 23.34 28.88
C ILE A 113 20.22 24.06 28.71
N SER A 114 20.59 24.43 27.47
CA SER A 114 21.87 25.08 27.21
C SER A 114 21.96 26.49 27.78
N THR A 115 20.81 27.17 27.99
CA THR A 115 20.77 28.45 28.70
C THR A 115 21.01 28.34 30.18
N GLU A 116 20.76 27.18 30.79
CA GLU A 116 20.93 26.94 32.23
C GLU A 116 22.22 26.19 32.59
N ARG A 117 22.84 25.48 31.60
CA ARG A 117 24.01 24.61 31.76
C ARG A 117 25.00 24.83 30.60
N ALA A 118 26.04 23.99 30.52
CA ALA A 118 26.96 24.01 29.38
C ALA A 118 26.23 23.78 28.03
N PRO A 119 26.73 24.39 26.94
CA PRO A 119 26.09 24.23 25.62
C PRO A 119 25.99 22.76 25.23
N VAL A 120 24.79 22.34 24.85
CA VAL A 120 24.46 20.98 24.37
C VAL A 120 24.21 21.06 22.87
N ASP A 121 24.95 20.28 22.09
CA ASP A 121 24.68 20.16 20.66
C ASP A 121 23.27 19.61 20.43
N GLY A 122 22.44 20.36 19.71
CA GLY A 122 21.11 19.92 19.33
C GLY A 122 21.15 18.73 18.35
N PRO A 123 20.06 17.97 18.24
CA PRO A 123 20.00 16.85 17.29
C PRO A 123 20.08 17.35 15.85
N ALA A 124 20.75 16.57 14.98
CA ALA A 124 20.75 16.85 13.55
C ALA A 124 19.38 16.56 12.92
N PHE A 125 18.95 17.42 12.00
CA PHE A 125 17.68 17.18 11.28
C PHE A 125 17.72 15.86 10.49
N PRO A 126 16.69 15.02 10.59
CA PRO A 126 16.67 13.68 9.98
C PRO A 126 16.34 13.71 8.47
N TYR A 127 17.20 14.37 7.67
CA TYR A 127 16.97 14.53 6.22
C TYR A 127 16.77 13.20 5.49
N LEU A 128 17.60 12.20 5.77
CA LEU A 128 17.57 10.92 5.05
C LEU A 128 16.28 10.13 5.32
N PRO A 129 15.85 9.91 6.58
CA PRO A 129 14.55 9.31 6.88
C PRO A 129 13.37 10.03 6.22
N VAL A 130 13.34 11.36 6.27
CA VAL A 130 12.29 12.18 5.66
C VAL A 130 12.27 11.99 4.14
N LEU A 131 13.43 12.03 3.48
CA LEU A 131 13.55 11.85 2.03
C LEU A 131 13.04 10.45 1.59
N ILE A 132 13.38 9.39 2.33
CA ILE A 132 12.91 8.04 2.06
C ILE A 132 11.37 7.98 2.18
N LEU A 133 10.78 8.54 3.23
CA LEU A 133 9.33 8.55 3.44
C LEU A 133 8.60 9.35 2.35
N VAL A 134 9.15 10.48 1.92
CA VAL A 134 8.60 11.26 0.78
C VAL A 134 8.66 10.43 -0.51
N GLY A 135 9.75 9.71 -0.75
CA GLY A 135 9.87 8.79 -1.89
C GLY A 135 8.80 7.70 -1.87
N ILE A 136 8.56 7.07 -0.70
CA ILE A 136 7.51 6.07 -0.52
C ILE A 136 6.13 6.68 -0.83
N LEU A 137 5.86 7.86 -0.28
CA LEU A 137 4.59 8.57 -0.49
C LEU A 137 4.34 8.84 -1.98
N VAL A 138 5.33 9.33 -2.70
CA VAL A 138 5.24 9.61 -4.15
C VAL A 138 4.98 8.32 -4.94
N VAL A 139 5.73 7.25 -4.67
CA VAL A 139 5.56 5.95 -5.36
C VAL A 139 4.15 5.38 -5.13
N LEU A 140 3.66 5.41 -3.90
CA LEU A 140 2.31 4.92 -3.57
C LEU A 140 1.22 5.81 -4.16
N LEU A 141 1.42 7.14 -4.18
CA LEU A 141 0.51 8.08 -4.84
C LEU A 141 0.38 7.79 -6.34
N ILE A 142 1.52 7.59 -7.02
CA ILE A 142 1.53 7.20 -8.44
C ILE A 142 0.80 5.86 -8.62
N SER A 143 1.03 4.87 -7.73
CA SER A 143 0.31 3.59 -7.77
C SER A 143 -1.21 3.77 -7.68
N LEU A 144 -1.70 4.73 -6.88
CA LEU A 144 -3.14 5.01 -6.77
C LEU A 144 -3.76 5.56 -8.05
N CYS A 145 -2.97 6.27 -8.88
CA CYS A 145 -3.44 6.82 -10.16
C CYS A 145 -3.73 5.74 -11.21
N TYR A 146 -3.21 4.51 -11.05
CA TYR A 146 -3.43 3.42 -11.99
C TYR A 146 -4.63 2.54 -11.60
N ASP A 147 -5.47 2.20 -12.59
CA ASP A 147 -6.50 1.19 -12.43
C ASP A 147 -5.91 -0.21 -12.63
N TYR A 148 -6.15 -1.12 -11.67
CA TYR A 148 -5.66 -2.50 -11.74
C TYR A 148 -6.16 -3.25 -12.98
N ARG A 149 -7.39 -2.99 -13.40
CA ARG A 149 -7.97 -3.63 -14.59
C ARG A 149 -7.27 -3.26 -15.90
N LYS A 150 -6.79 -2.01 -16.00
CA LYS A 150 -6.15 -1.48 -17.22
C LYS A 150 -4.63 -1.63 -17.20
N LYS A 151 -4.00 -1.43 -16.06
CA LYS A 151 -2.54 -1.42 -15.87
C LYS A 151 -2.14 -2.13 -14.56
N GLY A 152 -2.67 -3.34 -14.35
CA GLY A 152 -2.47 -4.12 -13.12
C GLY A 152 -1.00 -4.41 -12.82
N LEU A 153 -0.19 -4.70 -13.83
CA LEU A 153 1.25 -4.91 -13.68
C LEU A 153 1.94 -3.67 -13.10
N VAL A 154 1.72 -2.50 -13.70
CA VAL A 154 2.34 -1.24 -13.25
C VAL A 154 1.92 -0.91 -11.82
N LYS A 155 0.62 -1.01 -11.52
CA LYS A 155 0.08 -0.78 -10.17
C LYS A 155 0.70 -1.71 -9.14
N SER A 156 0.79 -3.01 -9.46
CA SER A 156 1.34 -4.02 -8.55
C SER A 156 2.84 -3.82 -8.32
N VAL A 157 3.61 -3.49 -9.36
CA VAL A 157 5.06 -3.19 -9.25
C VAL A 157 5.28 -1.96 -8.38
N LEU A 158 4.57 -0.85 -8.63
CA LEU A 158 4.71 0.37 -7.83
C LEU A 158 4.33 0.12 -6.36
N SER A 159 3.24 -0.61 -6.12
CA SER A 159 2.85 -0.98 -4.75
C SER A 159 3.92 -1.84 -4.06
N ALA A 160 4.47 -2.84 -4.76
CA ALA A 160 5.54 -3.69 -4.23
C ALA A 160 6.78 -2.87 -3.85
N VAL A 161 7.21 -1.94 -4.71
CA VAL A 161 8.34 -1.04 -4.45
C VAL A 161 8.05 -0.16 -3.22
N GLY A 162 6.88 0.49 -3.17
CA GLY A 162 6.50 1.34 -2.03
C GLY A 162 6.48 0.60 -0.70
N TYR A 163 5.89 -0.61 -0.66
CA TYR A 163 5.86 -1.42 0.57
C TYR A 163 7.22 -1.97 0.95
N SER A 164 8.08 -2.32 -0.02
CA SER A 164 9.45 -2.77 0.27
C SER A 164 10.31 -1.66 0.85
N LEU A 165 10.20 -0.45 0.31
CA LEU A 165 10.88 0.73 0.88
C LEU A 165 10.37 1.03 2.30
N LEU A 166 9.06 0.91 2.55
CA LEU A 166 8.48 1.09 3.88
C LEU A 166 9.00 0.03 4.87
N LEU A 167 9.15 -1.23 4.43
CA LEU A 167 9.72 -2.29 5.24
C LEU A 167 11.17 -1.98 5.65
N ILE A 168 11.98 -1.51 4.69
CA ILE A 168 13.37 -1.11 4.95
C ILE A 168 13.40 0.05 5.94
N PHE A 169 12.60 1.08 5.71
CA PHE A 169 12.49 2.22 6.62
C PHE A 169 12.11 1.78 8.05
N PHE A 170 11.07 0.95 8.18
CA PHE A 170 10.62 0.44 9.47
C PHE A 170 11.70 -0.37 10.18
N THR A 171 12.41 -1.24 9.46
CA THR A 171 13.52 -2.02 10.00
C THR A 171 14.67 -1.13 10.49
N MET A 172 15.04 -0.11 9.73
CA MET A 172 16.06 0.87 10.12
C MET A 172 15.62 1.64 11.36
N SER A 173 14.37 2.10 11.41
CA SER A 173 13.83 2.83 12.56
C SER A 173 13.82 1.98 13.83
N MET A 174 13.43 0.70 13.73
CA MET A 174 13.44 -0.23 14.87
C MET A 174 14.85 -0.56 15.36
N SER A 175 15.83 -0.64 14.46
CA SER A 175 17.24 -0.89 14.84
C SER A 175 17.88 0.32 15.52
N SER A 176 17.43 1.53 15.20
CA SER A 176 17.96 2.79 15.76
C SER A 176 17.23 3.22 17.04
N ALA A 177 16.08 2.62 17.37
CA ALA A 177 15.31 2.96 18.54
C ALA A 177 16.08 2.63 19.82
N SER A 178 16.19 3.62 20.72
CA SER A 178 16.75 3.41 22.06
C SER A 178 15.89 2.41 22.84
N SER A 179 16.49 1.73 23.82
CA SER A 179 15.80 0.72 24.65
C SER A 179 14.54 1.24 25.37
N VAL A 180 14.41 2.55 25.49
CA VAL A 180 13.30 3.24 26.18
C VAL A 180 12.03 3.35 25.32
N VAL A 181 12.16 3.34 23.98
CA VAL A 181 11.05 3.60 23.03
C VAL A 181 10.77 2.37 22.13
N LYS A 182 11.13 1.19 22.56
CA LYS A 182 10.84 -0.02 21.77
C LYS A 182 9.34 -0.33 21.80
N ALA A 183 8.72 -0.38 20.60
CA ALA A 183 7.39 -0.92 20.46
C ALA A 183 7.29 -2.33 21.06
N SER A 184 6.11 -2.72 21.53
CA SER A 184 5.91 -4.07 22.05
C SER A 184 6.28 -5.12 20.99
N PRO A 185 6.83 -6.29 21.38
CA PRO A 185 7.16 -7.34 20.41
C PRO A 185 5.94 -7.76 19.57
N LEU A 186 4.74 -7.72 20.15
CA LEU A 186 3.50 -8.03 19.46
C LEU A 186 3.17 -6.99 18.37
N THR A 187 3.25 -5.71 18.72
CA THR A 187 3.01 -4.61 17.77
C THR A 187 4.02 -4.68 16.63
N THR A 188 5.29 -4.88 16.94
CA THR A 188 6.36 -5.04 15.94
C THR A 188 6.06 -6.21 15.00
N LEU A 189 5.67 -7.38 15.52
CA LEU A 189 5.30 -8.55 14.73
C LEU A 189 4.11 -8.27 13.81
N LEU A 190 3.08 -7.57 14.31
CA LEU A 190 1.90 -7.21 13.52
C LEU A 190 2.28 -6.27 12.36
N TYR A 191 3.13 -5.27 12.57
CA TYR A 191 3.61 -4.38 11.51
C TYR A 191 4.37 -5.13 10.42
N TYR A 192 5.34 -5.98 10.79
CA TYR A 192 6.08 -6.78 9.81
C TYR A 192 5.14 -7.70 9.03
N SER A 193 4.22 -8.39 9.71
CA SER A 193 3.25 -9.28 9.07
C SER A 193 2.36 -8.55 8.08
N MET A 194 1.90 -7.36 8.41
CA MET A 194 1.08 -6.51 7.57
C MET A 194 1.84 -6.06 6.31
N ILE A 195 3.04 -5.48 6.47
CA ILE A 195 3.83 -4.97 5.34
C ILE A 195 4.23 -6.12 4.41
N LEU A 196 4.73 -7.24 4.95
CA LEU A 196 5.08 -8.44 4.19
C LEU A 196 3.86 -9.00 3.44
N GLY A 197 2.69 -8.95 4.07
CA GLY A 197 1.45 -9.36 3.43
C GLY A 197 1.05 -8.51 2.24
N PHE A 198 1.20 -7.19 2.32
CA PHE A 198 0.95 -6.30 1.19
C PHE A 198 1.98 -6.47 0.07
N ILE A 199 3.25 -6.76 0.42
CA ILE A 199 4.26 -7.13 -0.58
C ILE A 199 3.86 -8.43 -1.29
N ALA A 200 3.46 -9.47 -0.55
CA ALA A 200 3.02 -10.74 -1.11
C ALA A 200 1.78 -10.56 -2.02
N MET A 201 0.81 -9.75 -1.61
CA MET A 201 -0.35 -9.40 -2.44
C MET A 201 0.09 -8.73 -3.75
N SER A 202 1.06 -7.83 -3.69
CA SER A 202 1.59 -7.13 -4.87
C SER A 202 2.34 -8.09 -5.81
N ILE A 203 3.13 -9.01 -5.29
CA ILE A 203 3.81 -10.05 -6.09
C ILE A 203 2.79 -10.93 -6.82
N ILE A 204 1.74 -11.37 -6.14
CA ILE A 204 0.65 -12.14 -6.76
C ILE A 204 -0.04 -11.32 -7.85
N GLY A 205 -0.23 -10.01 -7.62
CA GLY A 205 -0.77 -9.09 -8.62
C GLY A 205 0.11 -8.97 -9.87
N ILE A 206 1.44 -8.95 -9.70
CA ILE A 206 2.40 -8.96 -10.81
C ILE A 206 2.26 -10.25 -11.62
N ILE A 207 2.23 -11.42 -10.96
CA ILE A 207 2.10 -12.73 -11.62
C ILE A 207 0.75 -12.85 -12.34
N ASP A 208 -0.34 -12.36 -11.75
CA ASP A 208 -1.68 -12.39 -12.37
C ASP A 208 -1.71 -11.53 -13.63
N SER A 209 -1.23 -10.30 -13.54
CA SER A 209 -1.20 -9.36 -14.67
C SER A 209 -0.24 -9.78 -15.78
N SER A 210 0.88 -10.44 -15.46
CA SER A 210 1.82 -10.95 -16.45
C SER A 210 1.23 -12.11 -17.26
N LYS A 211 0.37 -12.93 -16.67
CA LYS A 211 -0.32 -14.02 -17.37
C LYS A 211 -1.39 -13.49 -18.32
N GLU A 212 -2.07 -12.40 -17.98
CA GLU A 212 -3.06 -11.77 -18.85
C GLU A 212 -2.40 -11.08 -20.07
N GLN A 213 -1.14 -10.67 -19.96
CA GLN A 213 -0.37 -10.04 -21.05
C GLN A 213 0.40 -11.03 -21.93
N SER A 214 0.48 -12.31 -21.55
CA SER A 214 1.10 -13.32 -22.42
C SER A 214 0.25 -13.44 -23.69
N PRO A 215 0.84 -13.20 -24.88
CA PRO A 215 0.09 -13.36 -26.13
C PRO A 215 -0.43 -14.78 -26.18
N VAL A 216 -1.73 -14.93 -26.42
CA VAL A 216 -2.32 -16.22 -26.77
C VAL A 216 -1.45 -16.79 -27.89
N PRO A 217 -0.81 -17.97 -27.70
CA PRO A 217 0.10 -18.48 -28.71
C PRO A 217 -0.67 -18.58 -30.02
N ALA A 218 -0.17 -17.89 -31.06
CA ALA A 218 -0.75 -17.87 -32.41
C ALA A 218 -0.95 -19.29 -33.01
N LYS A 219 -0.40 -20.31 -32.38
CA LYS A 219 -0.57 -21.73 -32.73
C LYS A 219 -1.98 -22.30 -32.47
N ALA A 220 -2.85 -21.60 -31.71
CA ALA A 220 -4.23 -22.06 -31.53
C ALA A 220 -5.15 -21.68 -32.69
N ILE A 221 -4.68 -20.83 -33.61
CA ILE A 221 -5.46 -20.36 -34.75
C ILE A 221 -5.19 -21.19 -36.02
N GLU A 222 -4.04 -21.92 -36.09
CA GLU A 222 -3.66 -22.70 -37.28
C GLU A 222 -4.00 -24.20 -37.23
N ALA A 223 -4.49 -24.74 -36.11
CA ALA A 223 -4.78 -26.17 -35.95
C ALA A 223 -6.31 -26.45 -35.99
N GLY A 224 -6.99 -26.01 -36.99
CA GLY A 224 -8.43 -26.25 -37.11
C GLY A 224 -8.98 -26.11 -38.55
N GLU A 225 -8.24 -26.56 -39.53
CA GLU A 225 -8.82 -26.84 -40.84
C GLU A 225 -9.33 -28.28 -40.85
N GLY A 226 -10.63 -28.42 -40.65
CA GLY A 226 -11.36 -29.68 -40.96
C GLY A 226 -12.29 -30.13 -39.83
N ALA A 227 -13.49 -29.61 -39.77
CA ALA A 227 -14.77 -30.26 -39.51
C ALA A 227 -15.76 -29.34 -38.78
N ASP A 228 -16.95 -29.23 -39.38
CA ASP A 228 -18.19 -28.62 -38.87
C ASP A 228 -18.23 -27.09 -38.74
N ASN A 229 -18.48 -26.41 -39.86
CA ASN A 229 -18.18 -24.98 -40.07
C ASN A 229 -19.07 -23.97 -39.32
N SER A 230 -20.27 -24.30 -38.85
CA SER A 230 -21.18 -23.25 -38.34
C SER A 230 -21.04 -22.94 -36.82
N SER A 231 -20.83 -23.94 -36.01
CA SER A 231 -20.65 -23.73 -34.54
C SER A 231 -19.29 -23.11 -34.18
N ASP A 232 -18.26 -23.43 -34.99
CA ASP A 232 -16.91 -22.93 -34.83
C ASP A 232 -16.78 -21.45 -35.26
N ILE A 233 -17.46 -21.06 -36.34
CA ILE A 233 -17.51 -19.65 -36.79
C ILE A 233 -18.23 -18.77 -35.75
N ALA A 234 -19.33 -19.23 -35.15
CA ALA A 234 -20.06 -18.50 -34.14
C ALA A 234 -19.19 -18.28 -32.86
N SER A 235 -18.42 -19.27 -32.46
CA SER A 235 -17.50 -19.15 -31.33
C SER A 235 -16.35 -18.19 -31.61
N LYS A 236 -15.78 -18.20 -32.81
CA LYS A 236 -14.74 -17.28 -33.29
C LYS A 236 -15.22 -15.84 -33.38
N LEU A 237 -16.46 -15.62 -33.87
CA LEU A 237 -17.08 -14.29 -33.88
C LEU A 237 -17.31 -13.72 -32.50
N LYS A 238 -17.73 -14.56 -31.56
CA LYS A 238 -17.89 -14.15 -30.14
C LYS A 238 -16.56 -13.74 -29.52
N THR A 239 -15.52 -14.54 -29.70
CA THR A 239 -14.17 -14.23 -29.23
C THR A 239 -13.61 -12.94 -29.85
N LEU A 240 -13.84 -12.75 -31.17
CA LEU A 240 -13.41 -11.55 -31.88
C LEU A 240 -14.10 -10.29 -31.31
N LYS A 241 -15.40 -10.39 -31.00
CA LYS A 241 -16.16 -9.30 -30.39
C LYS A 241 -15.64 -8.98 -28.97
N GLU A 242 -15.38 -9.99 -28.17
CA GLU A 242 -14.80 -9.82 -26.84
C GLU A 242 -13.40 -9.17 -26.89
N LEU A 243 -12.57 -9.53 -27.85
CA LEU A 243 -11.25 -8.91 -28.07
C LEU A 243 -11.36 -7.44 -28.47
N HIS A 244 -12.34 -7.09 -29.31
CA HIS A 244 -12.60 -5.72 -29.70
C HIS A 244 -13.16 -4.87 -28.54
N GLU A 245 -14.14 -5.39 -27.80
CA GLU A 245 -14.72 -4.71 -26.63
C GLU A 245 -13.69 -4.48 -25.52
N ASN A 246 -12.68 -5.35 -25.43
CA ASN A 246 -11.55 -5.22 -24.50
C ASN A 246 -10.42 -4.32 -25.02
N GLY A 247 -10.55 -3.75 -26.23
CA GLY A 247 -9.54 -2.88 -26.83
C GLY A 247 -8.23 -3.60 -27.20
N LEU A 248 -8.28 -4.93 -27.40
CA LEU A 248 -7.12 -5.76 -27.73
C LEU A 248 -6.86 -5.83 -29.23
N ILE A 249 -7.85 -5.44 -30.06
CA ILE A 249 -7.71 -5.31 -31.51
C ILE A 249 -8.27 -3.96 -31.94
N SER A 250 -7.73 -3.42 -33.05
CA SER A 250 -8.20 -2.15 -33.63
C SER A 250 -9.56 -2.32 -34.32
N ASP A 251 -10.29 -1.21 -34.49
CA ASP A 251 -11.56 -1.19 -35.25
C ASP A 251 -11.37 -1.69 -36.67
N GLU A 252 -10.22 -1.41 -37.29
CA GLU A 252 -9.87 -1.82 -38.64
C GLU A 252 -9.65 -3.34 -38.73
N ASP A 253 -8.87 -3.89 -37.78
CA ASP A 253 -8.63 -5.34 -37.70
C ASP A 253 -9.91 -6.12 -37.38
N TYR A 254 -10.74 -5.57 -36.49
CA TYR A 254 -12.05 -6.15 -36.16
C TYR A 254 -12.93 -6.25 -37.39
N LYS A 255 -13.10 -5.15 -38.17
CA LYS A 255 -13.91 -5.12 -39.36
C LYS A 255 -13.38 -6.07 -40.45
N ALA A 256 -12.06 -6.09 -40.67
CA ALA A 256 -11.43 -6.96 -41.66
C ALA A 256 -11.65 -8.45 -41.36
N LYS A 257 -11.49 -8.85 -40.08
CA LYS A 257 -11.72 -10.24 -39.67
C LYS A 257 -13.19 -10.61 -39.63
N MET A 258 -14.07 -9.69 -39.24
CA MET A 258 -15.51 -9.87 -39.25
C MET A 258 -16.05 -10.15 -40.66
N SER A 259 -15.63 -9.35 -41.67
CA SER A 259 -15.98 -9.57 -43.07
C SER A 259 -15.57 -10.95 -43.55
N LYS A 260 -14.34 -11.38 -43.23
CA LYS A 260 -13.83 -12.70 -43.61
C LYS A 260 -14.62 -13.87 -43.01
N TYR A 261 -15.08 -13.74 -41.76
CA TYR A 261 -15.90 -14.80 -41.12
C TYR A 261 -17.35 -14.80 -41.60
N ILE A 262 -17.90 -13.64 -42.02
CA ILE A 262 -19.23 -13.55 -42.60
C ILE A 262 -19.26 -14.15 -44.02
N GLU A 263 -18.17 -14.02 -44.79
CA GLU A 263 -18.05 -14.65 -46.12
C GLU A 263 -17.93 -16.19 -46.06
N LEU A 264 -17.62 -16.74 -44.89
CA LEU A 264 -17.48 -18.18 -44.64
C LEU A 264 -18.77 -18.83 -44.09
N LEU A 265 -19.80 -18.03 -43.77
CA LEU A 265 -21.14 -18.45 -43.38
C LEU A 265 -22.05 -18.65 -44.60
#